data_cdf1e9fa17183c0401b41f15fa0d0141
#
_entry.id   cdf1e9fa17183c0401b41f15fa0d0141
#
_cell.length_a   1.000
_cell.length_b   1.000
_cell.length_c   1.000
_cell.angle_alpha   90.00
_cell.angle_beta   90.00
_cell.angle_gamma   90.00
#
_symmetry.space_group_name_H-M   'P 1'
#
loop_
_entity.id
_entity.type
_entity.pdbx_description
1 polymer ?
#
loop_
_entity_poly.entity_id
_entity_poly.type
_entity_poly.pdbx_seq_one_letter_code
_entity_poly.pdbx_strand_id
1 'polypeptide(L)'
;NPKLRVLIGDGMKFIRETAERFDLIALDLNDPMGPAEALYSAEFFQQCRHALAPGGALVLHIGAPVARPERVAELAQRLNGIFRIVRPYTMYIPLYGAQWAMAVCSDKLDPKSLTADEIDRRIEQRKLQDLRFYNGETHEGVFALPNFIRDLVNPPRLKQQARGRRLGVVRAAAK
;
A
#
# COMPACT_ATOMS: atom_id res chain seq x y z
N ASN A 1 -0.85 -27.32 11.05
CA ASN A 1 -2.15 -26.86 10.59
C ASN A 1 -2.34 -27.30 9.13
N PRO A 2 -3.40 -28.07 8.78
CA PRO A 2 -3.59 -28.58 7.41
C PRO A 2 -3.85 -27.46 6.37
N LYS A 3 -4.13 -26.24 6.82
CA LYS A 3 -4.31 -25.06 5.96
C LYS A 3 -3.01 -24.28 5.69
N LEU A 4 -1.89 -24.72 6.28
CA LEU A 4 -0.60 -24.02 6.16
C LEU A 4 0.38 -24.90 5.40
N ARG A 5 0.93 -24.37 4.30
CA ARG A 5 2.07 -24.92 3.58
C ARG A 5 3.24 -23.94 3.67
N VAL A 6 4.35 -24.38 4.21
CA VAL A 6 5.58 -23.58 4.31
C VAL A 6 6.56 -24.05 3.25
N LEU A 7 7.05 -23.12 2.43
CA LEU A 7 8.08 -23.35 1.44
C LEU A 7 9.27 -22.46 1.77
N ILE A 8 10.46 -23.05 1.85
CA ILE A 8 11.70 -22.30 2.05
C ILE A 8 12.44 -22.26 0.71
N GLY A 9 12.65 -21.04 0.19
CA GLY A 9 13.29 -20.87 -1.11
C GLY A 9 13.25 -19.43 -1.61
N ASP A 10 13.61 -19.25 -2.88
CA ASP A 10 13.56 -17.97 -3.58
C ASP A 10 12.11 -17.62 -3.96
N GLY A 11 11.55 -16.59 -3.31
CA GLY A 11 10.18 -16.12 -3.56
C GLY A 11 9.97 -15.55 -4.96
N MET A 12 10.99 -14.92 -5.57
CA MET A 12 10.90 -14.43 -6.96
C MET A 12 10.78 -15.59 -7.95
N LYS A 13 11.61 -16.61 -7.76
CA LYS A 13 11.54 -17.82 -8.57
C LYS A 13 10.19 -18.51 -8.41
N PHE A 14 9.69 -18.62 -7.17
CA PHE A 14 8.39 -19.22 -6.89
C PHE A 14 7.26 -18.50 -7.62
N ILE A 15 7.18 -17.16 -7.51
CA ILE A 15 6.14 -16.37 -8.19
C ILE A 15 6.22 -16.47 -9.69
N ARG A 16 7.42 -16.51 -10.26
CA ARG A 16 7.63 -16.63 -11.71
C ARG A 16 7.20 -17.99 -12.27
N GLU A 17 7.44 -19.08 -11.51
CA GLU A 17 7.30 -20.46 -11.98
C GLU A 17 6.00 -21.13 -11.54
N THR A 18 5.25 -20.53 -10.59
CA THR A 18 4.02 -21.13 -10.09
C THR A 18 2.90 -21.10 -11.13
N ALA A 19 2.19 -22.23 -11.24
CA ALA A 19 0.93 -22.31 -11.97
C ALA A 19 -0.30 -21.96 -11.09
N GLU A 20 -0.10 -21.84 -9.78
CA GLU A 20 -1.16 -21.50 -8.82
C GLU A 20 -1.65 -20.06 -9.03
N ARG A 21 -2.90 -19.79 -8.61
CA ARG A 21 -3.48 -18.46 -8.60
C ARG A 21 -3.92 -18.13 -7.17
N PHE A 22 -3.59 -16.93 -6.74
CA PHE A 22 -3.77 -16.50 -5.35
C PHE A 22 -4.83 -15.41 -5.24
N ASP A 23 -5.71 -15.54 -4.27
CA ASP A 23 -6.65 -14.48 -3.91
C ASP A 23 -5.95 -13.30 -3.21
N LEU A 24 -4.85 -13.60 -2.52
CA LEU A 24 -4.02 -12.62 -1.84
C LEU A 24 -2.54 -13.01 -1.96
N ILE A 25 -1.73 -12.03 -2.36
CA ILE A 25 -0.27 -12.09 -2.22
C ILE A 25 0.10 -10.99 -1.23
N ALA A 26 0.67 -11.36 -0.09
CA ALA A 26 1.19 -10.42 0.90
C ALA A 26 2.73 -10.43 0.85
N LEU A 27 3.32 -9.30 0.47
CA LEU A 27 4.77 -9.13 0.46
C LEU A 27 5.20 -8.47 1.77
N ASP A 28 5.63 -9.28 2.71
CA ASP A 28 6.27 -8.84 3.95
C ASP A 28 7.78 -8.91 3.77
N LEU A 29 8.35 -7.85 3.24
CA LEU A 29 9.73 -7.77 2.79
C LEU A 29 10.53 -6.81 3.65
N ASN A 30 11.84 -7.01 3.68
CA ASN A 30 12.78 -6.00 4.17
C ASN A 30 12.77 -4.76 3.27
N ASP A 31 13.32 -3.65 3.77
CA ASP A 31 13.54 -2.46 2.97
C ASP A 31 14.31 -2.78 1.67
N PRO A 32 14.00 -2.13 0.53
CA PRO A 32 14.68 -2.38 -0.75
C PRO A 32 16.11 -1.84 -0.71
N MET A 33 16.98 -2.62 -0.11
CA MET A 33 18.44 -2.39 -0.11
C MET A 33 19.15 -3.67 -0.51
N GLY A 34 20.12 -3.56 -1.41
CA GLY A 34 20.89 -4.70 -1.89
C GLY A 34 20.01 -5.76 -2.58
N PRO A 35 20.11 -7.03 -2.21
CA PRO A 35 19.37 -8.12 -2.89
C PRO A 35 17.85 -7.96 -2.86
N ALA A 36 17.30 -7.26 -1.86
CA ALA A 36 15.85 -7.04 -1.73
C ALA A 36 15.30 -6.02 -2.75
N GLU A 37 16.15 -5.23 -3.39
CA GLU A 37 15.72 -4.20 -4.35
C GLU A 37 14.96 -4.80 -5.55
N ALA A 38 15.37 -5.99 -6.01
CA ALA A 38 14.72 -6.68 -7.10
C ALA A 38 13.25 -7.05 -6.81
N LEU A 39 12.89 -7.28 -5.54
CA LEU A 39 11.52 -7.58 -5.10
C LEU A 39 10.59 -6.35 -5.15
N TYR A 40 11.13 -5.17 -5.41
CA TYR A 40 10.38 -3.94 -5.59
C TYR A 40 10.39 -3.44 -7.04
N SER A 41 10.89 -4.25 -7.96
CA SER A 41 10.93 -3.93 -9.39
C SER A 41 9.54 -3.99 -10.03
N ALA A 42 9.36 -3.23 -11.11
CA ALA A 42 8.12 -3.30 -11.91
C ALA A 42 7.89 -4.70 -12.48
N GLU A 43 8.97 -5.37 -12.88
CA GLU A 43 8.92 -6.74 -13.41
C GLU A 43 8.37 -7.72 -12.36
N PHE A 44 8.87 -7.68 -11.13
CA PHE A 44 8.39 -8.57 -10.07
C PHE A 44 6.92 -8.28 -9.72
N PHE A 45 6.51 -7.02 -9.66
CA PHE A 45 5.11 -6.68 -9.43
C PHE A 45 4.19 -7.14 -10.57
N GLN A 46 4.66 -7.13 -11.83
CA GLN A 46 3.92 -7.70 -12.94
C GLN A 46 3.79 -9.23 -12.81
N GLN A 47 4.83 -9.92 -12.36
CA GLN A 47 4.79 -11.36 -12.07
C GLN A 47 3.78 -11.65 -10.95
N CYS A 48 3.80 -10.89 -9.85
CA CYS A 48 2.80 -11.00 -8.80
C CYS A 48 1.38 -10.80 -9.35
N ARG A 49 1.15 -9.75 -10.18
CA ARG A 49 -0.14 -9.51 -10.81
C ARG A 49 -0.62 -10.69 -11.65
N HIS A 50 0.28 -11.33 -12.41
CA HIS A 50 -0.05 -12.54 -13.20
C HIS A 50 -0.39 -13.74 -12.32
N ALA A 51 0.21 -13.87 -11.15
CA ALA A 51 -0.07 -14.95 -10.19
C ALA A 51 -1.36 -14.72 -9.38
N LEU A 52 -1.98 -13.53 -9.46
CA LEU A 52 -3.27 -13.29 -8.80
C LEU A 52 -4.42 -13.95 -9.54
N ALA A 53 -5.37 -14.46 -8.77
CA ALA A 53 -6.68 -14.88 -9.27
C ALA A 53 -7.50 -13.68 -9.76
N PRO A 54 -8.53 -13.87 -10.61
CA PRO A 54 -9.43 -12.79 -10.99
C PRO A 54 -10.11 -12.16 -9.77
N GLY A 55 -9.76 -10.92 -9.45
CA GLY A 55 -10.24 -10.21 -8.24
C GLY A 55 -9.33 -10.34 -7.04
N GLY A 56 -8.20 -11.03 -7.16
CA GLY A 56 -7.18 -11.10 -6.13
C GLY A 56 -6.46 -9.76 -5.93
N ALA A 57 -5.71 -9.67 -4.84
CA ALA A 57 -4.99 -8.47 -4.45
C ALA A 57 -3.54 -8.76 -4.04
N LEU A 58 -2.65 -7.82 -4.36
CA LEU A 58 -1.31 -7.71 -3.81
C LEU A 58 -1.31 -6.70 -2.67
N VAL A 59 -0.72 -7.04 -1.54
CA VAL A 59 -0.52 -6.13 -0.40
C VAL A 59 0.96 -6.07 -0.06
N LEU A 60 1.47 -4.86 0.12
CA LEU A 60 2.87 -4.64 0.52
C LEU A 60 3.02 -3.34 1.29
N HIS A 61 4.13 -3.21 2.03
CA HIS A 61 4.51 -1.92 2.58
C HIS A 61 5.22 -1.08 1.51
N ILE A 62 4.99 0.23 1.53
CA ILE A 62 5.62 1.18 0.62
C ILE A 62 6.54 2.18 1.36
N GLY A 63 6.62 2.09 2.68
CA GLY A 63 7.60 2.79 3.49
C GLY A 63 7.02 3.85 4.42
N ALA A 64 7.91 4.65 5.01
CA ALA A 64 7.58 5.70 5.96
C ALA A 64 7.38 7.04 5.24
N PRO A 65 6.14 7.58 5.13
CA PRO A 65 5.85 8.76 4.32
C PRO A 65 6.49 10.05 4.86
N VAL A 66 6.80 10.10 6.15
CA VAL A 66 7.49 11.25 6.76
C VAL A 66 9.00 11.14 6.61
N ALA A 67 9.58 9.95 6.84
CA ALA A 67 11.02 9.78 6.84
C ALA A 67 11.62 9.59 5.43
N ARG A 68 10.85 9.02 4.49
CA ARG A 68 11.28 8.72 3.11
C ARG A 68 10.14 8.96 2.11
N PRO A 69 9.67 10.22 1.97
CA PRO A 69 8.54 10.55 1.10
C PRO A 69 8.78 10.22 -0.37
N GLU A 70 9.99 10.43 -0.88
CA GLU A 70 10.34 10.16 -2.28
C GLU A 70 10.14 8.68 -2.62
N ARG A 71 10.58 7.80 -1.73
CA ARG A 71 10.42 6.36 -1.91
C ARG A 71 8.95 5.93 -1.92
N VAL A 72 8.14 6.50 -1.04
CA VAL A 72 6.69 6.22 -1.01
C VAL A 72 6.05 6.66 -2.33
N ALA A 73 6.41 7.85 -2.84
CA ALA A 73 5.93 8.36 -4.11
C ALA A 73 6.36 7.48 -5.30
N GLU A 74 7.63 7.08 -5.37
CA GLU A 74 8.16 6.21 -6.43
C GLU A 74 7.46 4.85 -6.47
N LEU A 75 7.31 4.20 -5.30
CA LEU A 75 6.64 2.90 -5.23
C LEU A 75 5.15 3.01 -5.57
N ALA A 76 4.46 4.04 -5.08
CA ALA A 76 3.07 4.28 -5.44
C ALA A 76 2.90 4.52 -6.93
N GLN A 77 3.78 5.30 -7.55
CA GLN A 77 3.78 5.53 -9.01
C GLN A 77 4.03 4.24 -9.79
N ARG A 78 5.00 3.42 -9.37
CA ARG A 78 5.31 2.13 -9.99
C ARG A 78 4.12 1.19 -9.96
N LEU A 79 3.46 1.08 -8.81
CA LEU A 79 2.27 0.24 -8.64
C LEU A 79 1.08 0.74 -9.48
N ASN A 80 0.86 2.06 -9.53
CA ASN A 80 -0.18 2.66 -10.39
C ASN A 80 0.07 2.44 -11.89
N GLY A 81 1.31 2.22 -12.31
CA GLY A 81 1.65 1.83 -13.69
C GLY A 81 1.34 0.37 -14.02
N ILE A 82 1.03 -0.46 -13.01
CA ILE A 82 0.84 -1.90 -13.17
C ILE A 82 -0.60 -2.31 -12.89
N PHE A 83 -1.19 -1.84 -11.78
CA PHE A 83 -2.52 -2.23 -11.33
C PHE A 83 -3.56 -1.14 -11.64
N ARG A 84 -4.79 -1.54 -11.93
CA ARG A 84 -5.90 -0.60 -12.19
C ARG A 84 -6.34 0.12 -10.92
N ILE A 85 -6.24 -0.53 -9.77
CA ILE A 85 -6.65 -0.03 -8.47
C ILE A 85 -5.45 -0.16 -7.54
N VAL A 86 -4.96 0.98 -7.05
CA VAL A 86 -3.93 1.07 -6.02
C VAL A 86 -4.51 1.91 -4.90
N ARG A 87 -4.61 1.33 -3.71
CA ARG A 87 -5.15 2.00 -2.52
C ARG A 87 -4.11 2.02 -1.42
N PRO A 88 -3.32 3.09 -1.34
CA PRO A 88 -2.46 3.29 -0.18
C PRO A 88 -3.28 3.48 1.09
N TYR A 89 -2.77 2.96 2.19
CA TYR A 89 -3.31 3.16 3.53
C TYR A 89 -2.17 3.31 4.53
N THR A 90 -2.46 3.87 5.69
CA THR A 90 -1.45 4.08 6.72
C THR A 90 -1.89 3.52 8.06
N MET A 91 -0.91 3.01 8.79
CA MET A 91 -1.09 2.61 10.18
C MET A 91 0.13 3.01 11.00
N TYR A 92 -0.09 3.28 12.27
CA TYR A 92 1.00 3.50 13.21
C TYR A 92 1.62 2.15 13.61
N ILE A 93 2.93 2.04 13.43
CA ILE A 93 3.67 0.84 13.85
C ILE A 93 4.46 1.17 15.10
N PRO A 94 4.05 0.67 16.29
CA PRO A 94 4.70 0.99 17.56
C PRO A 94 6.20 0.70 17.57
N LEU A 95 6.61 -0.41 16.95
CA LEU A 95 8.02 -0.80 16.86
C LEU A 95 8.87 0.24 16.13
N TYR A 96 8.30 0.92 15.12
CA TYR A 96 9.01 1.94 14.35
C TYR A 96 8.78 3.36 14.89
N GLY A 97 7.87 3.53 15.85
CA GLY A 97 7.50 4.83 16.41
C GLY A 97 6.93 5.79 15.36
N ALA A 98 6.40 5.29 14.24
CA ALA A 98 6.01 6.10 13.10
C ALA A 98 4.79 5.54 12.36
N GLN A 99 4.13 6.42 11.59
CA GLN A 99 3.20 6.00 10.57
C GLN A 99 3.93 5.31 9.43
N TRP A 100 3.41 4.17 9.02
CA TRP A 100 3.92 3.38 7.91
C TRP A 100 2.85 3.28 6.82
N ALA A 101 3.26 3.47 5.58
CA ALA A 101 2.38 3.35 4.44
C ALA A 101 2.47 1.96 3.83
N MET A 102 1.31 1.43 3.52
CA MET A 102 1.06 0.18 2.82
C MET A 102 0.24 0.45 1.56
N ALA A 103 0.14 -0.52 0.66
CA ALA A 103 -0.75 -0.45 -0.49
C ALA A 103 -1.49 -1.76 -0.73
N VAL A 104 -2.77 -1.66 -1.07
CA VAL A 104 -3.54 -2.75 -1.68
C VAL A 104 -3.63 -2.48 -3.18
N CYS A 105 -3.21 -3.45 -3.98
CA CYS A 105 -3.17 -3.36 -5.43
C CYS A 105 -4.01 -4.47 -6.07
N SER A 106 -4.92 -4.14 -6.97
CA SER A 106 -5.79 -5.10 -7.65
C SER A 106 -6.26 -4.55 -9.00
N ASP A 107 -6.78 -5.42 -9.84
CA ASP A 107 -7.45 -5.00 -11.06
C ASP A 107 -8.98 -4.89 -10.92
N LYS A 108 -9.54 -5.44 -9.84
CA LYS A 108 -11.00 -5.47 -9.63
C LYS A 108 -11.43 -5.12 -8.20
N LEU A 109 -10.64 -5.51 -7.20
CA LEU A 109 -10.99 -5.30 -5.80
C LEU A 109 -10.60 -3.87 -5.39
N ASP A 110 -11.58 -3.07 -4.96
CA ASP A 110 -11.36 -1.78 -4.32
C ASP A 110 -11.76 -1.87 -2.84
N PRO A 111 -10.79 -1.89 -1.90
CA PRO A 111 -11.12 -1.97 -0.47
C PRO A 111 -11.93 -0.77 0.01
N LYS A 112 -11.84 0.39 -0.64
CA LYS A 112 -12.61 1.59 -0.28
C LYS A 112 -14.06 1.57 -0.76
N SER A 113 -14.48 0.54 -1.47
CA SER A 113 -15.87 0.40 -1.89
C SER A 113 -16.80 -0.12 -0.78
N LEU A 114 -16.24 -0.58 0.33
CA LEU A 114 -16.99 -1.12 1.46
C LEU A 114 -17.13 -0.04 2.56
N THR A 115 -18.33 0.08 3.10
CA THR A 115 -18.61 0.92 4.27
C THR A 115 -18.23 0.21 5.57
N ALA A 116 -18.12 0.98 6.67
CA ALA A 116 -17.88 0.42 8.00
C ALA A 116 -18.91 -0.67 8.35
N ASP A 117 -20.20 -0.38 8.17
CA ASP A 117 -21.29 -1.32 8.44
C ASP A 117 -21.17 -2.62 7.64
N GLU A 118 -20.77 -2.51 6.37
CA GLU A 118 -20.58 -3.69 5.51
C GLU A 118 -19.38 -4.55 5.98
N ILE A 119 -18.32 -3.92 6.45
CA ILE A 119 -17.18 -4.62 7.03
C ILE A 119 -17.59 -5.35 8.30
N ASP A 120 -18.27 -4.67 9.24
CA ASP A 120 -18.68 -5.26 10.51
C ASP A 120 -19.67 -6.41 10.28
N ARG A 121 -20.62 -6.23 9.35
CA ARG A 121 -21.52 -7.31 8.94
C ARG A 121 -20.78 -8.54 8.39
N ARG A 122 -19.72 -8.36 7.61
CA ARG A 122 -18.91 -9.47 7.11
C ARG A 122 -18.07 -10.15 8.19
N ILE A 123 -17.57 -9.39 9.17
CA ILE A 123 -16.88 -9.93 10.35
C ILE A 123 -17.82 -10.86 11.10
N GLU A 124 -19.05 -10.40 11.37
CA GLU A 124 -20.08 -11.17 12.07
C GLU A 124 -20.48 -12.44 11.29
N GLN A 125 -20.82 -12.31 10.00
CA GLN A 125 -21.19 -13.42 9.14
C GLN A 125 -20.13 -14.52 9.04
N ARG A 126 -18.85 -14.12 9.04
CA ARG A 126 -17.73 -15.06 9.01
C ARG A 126 -17.34 -15.57 10.38
N LYS A 127 -18.04 -15.14 11.42
CA LYS A 127 -17.79 -15.51 12.83
C LYS A 127 -16.32 -15.28 13.22
N LEU A 128 -15.75 -14.17 12.76
CA LEU A 128 -14.39 -13.76 13.14
C LEU A 128 -14.44 -13.18 14.55
N GLN A 129 -13.87 -13.89 15.49
CA GLN A 129 -13.81 -13.49 16.90
C GLN A 129 -12.43 -12.95 17.24
N ASP A 130 -12.35 -12.19 18.32
CA ASP A 130 -11.11 -11.69 18.91
C ASP A 130 -10.27 -10.77 18.00
N LEU A 131 -10.90 -10.06 17.07
CA LEU A 131 -10.24 -9.02 16.28
C LEU A 131 -9.98 -7.80 17.18
N ARG A 132 -8.74 -7.63 17.64
CA ARG A 132 -8.37 -6.57 18.60
C ARG A 132 -8.08 -5.22 17.94
N PHE A 133 -7.81 -5.21 16.66
CA PHE A 133 -7.44 -4.00 15.93
C PHE A 133 -8.44 -3.63 14.83
N TYR A 134 -9.02 -4.60 14.14
CA TYR A 134 -9.75 -4.37 12.91
C TYR A 134 -11.27 -4.44 13.12
N ASN A 135 -11.95 -3.41 12.66
CA ASN A 135 -13.40 -3.25 12.56
C ASN A 135 -13.73 -2.31 11.39
N GLY A 136 -15.01 -2.02 11.15
CA GLY A 136 -15.44 -1.16 10.06
C GLY A 136 -14.88 0.26 10.14
N GLU A 137 -14.92 0.90 11.31
CA GLU A 137 -14.37 2.26 11.48
C GLU A 137 -12.85 2.29 11.28
N THR A 138 -12.13 1.29 11.79
CA THR A 138 -10.69 1.16 11.56
C THR A 138 -10.38 0.97 10.09
N HIS A 139 -11.21 0.19 9.37
CA HIS A 139 -11.05 0.03 7.92
C HIS A 139 -11.12 1.37 7.19
N GLU A 140 -12.15 2.17 7.43
CA GLU A 140 -12.26 3.50 6.82
C GLU A 140 -11.12 4.41 7.25
N GLY A 141 -10.77 4.39 8.53
CA GLY A 141 -9.73 5.21 9.14
C GLY A 141 -8.34 4.99 8.53
N VAL A 142 -7.93 3.75 8.27
CA VAL A 142 -6.60 3.49 7.69
C VAL A 142 -6.48 3.99 6.25
N PHE A 143 -7.59 4.10 5.50
CA PHE A 143 -7.63 4.66 4.15
C PHE A 143 -7.89 6.18 4.12
N ALA A 144 -8.15 6.82 5.26
CA ALA A 144 -8.31 8.26 5.38
C ALA A 144 -6.96 8.96 5.45
N LEU A 145 -6.30 9.10 4.30
CA LEU A 145 -4.95 9.64 4.21
C LEU A 145 -4.92 11.16 4.47
N PRO A 146 -3.99 11.67 5.31
CA PRO A 146 -3.66 13.08 5.38
C PRO A 146 -3.27 13.66 4.01
N ASN A 147 -3.50 14.95 3.81
CA ASN A 147 -3.26 15.60 2.51
C ASN A 147 -1.83 15.40 2.01
N PHE A 148 -0.82 15.57 2.87
CA PHE A 148 0.57 15.42 2.46
C PHE A 148 0.90 13.99 1.97
N ILE A 149 0.30 12.94 2.56
CA ILE A 149 0.46 11.56 2.09
C ILE A 149 -0.33 11.36 0.79
N ARG A 150 -1.54 11.94 0.72
CA ARG A 150 -2.37 11.86 -0.50
C ARG A 150 -1.64 12.45 -1.70
N ASP A 151 -0.96 13.58 -1.51
CA ASP A 151 -0.19 14.23 -2.56
C ASP A 151 1.04 13.42 -3.00
N LEU A 152 1.66 12.66 -2.08
CA LEU A 152 2.75 11.74 -2.41
C LEU A 152 2.28 10.56 -3.29
N VAL A 153 1.18 9.93 -2.93
CA VAL A 153 0.73 8.69 -3.58
C VAL A 153 -0.15 8.93 -4.81
N ASN A 154 -0.78 10.10 -4.91
CA ASN A 154 -1.56 10.56 -6.05
C ASN A 154 -1.21 12.04 -6.31
N PRO A 155 -0.03 12.32 -6.84
CA PRO A 155 0.35 13.70 -7.11
C PRO A 155 -0.71 14.35 -8.00
N PRO A 156 -1.17 15.57 -7.65
CA PRO A 156 -2.09 16.30 -8.50
C PRO A 156 -1.46 16.38 -9.88
N ARG A 157 -2.18 15.97 -10.93
CA ARG A 157 -1.74 16.16 -12.30
C ARG A 157 -1.37 17.62 -12.39
N LEU A 158 -0.09 17.92 -12.62
CA LEU A 158 0.41 19.28 -12.77
C LEU A 158 -0.48 19.97 -13.80
N LYS A 159 -1.48 20.71 -13.33
CA LYS A 159 -1.98 21.82 -14.11
C LYS A 159 -0.73 22.67 -14.30
N GLN A 160 -0.31 22.87 -15.54
CA GLN A 160 0.73 23.82 -15.88
C GLN A 160 0.38 25.13 -15.15
N GLN A 161 0.88 25.27 -13.95
CA GLN A 161 0.71 26.51 -13.21
C GLN A 161 1.70 27.48 -13.79
N ALA A 162 1.10 28.38 -14.56
CA ALA A 162 1.69 29.63 -14.91
C ALA A 162 2.57 30.17 -13.78
N ARG A 163 3.79 30.52 -14.16
CA ARG A 163 4.77 31.35 -13.49
C ARG A 163 4.18 32.34 -12.49
N GLY A 164 4.76 32.38 -11.29
CA GLY A 164 4.86 33.60 -10.53
C GLY A 164 3.95 33.72 -9.31
N ARG A 165 4.31 33.11 -8.22
CA ARG A 165 4.13 33.72 -6.89
C ARG A 165 5.45 33.64 -6.15
N ARG A 166 6.16 34.77 -6.11
CA ARG A 166 7.27 34.98 -5.16
C ARG A 166 6.66 34.94 -3.75
N LEU A 167 7.10 33.98 -2.96
CA LEU A 167 6.86 33.99 -1.52
C LEU A 167 7.59 35.20 -0.93
N GLY A 168 6.84 36.20 -0.50
CA GLY A 168 7.37 37.32 0.26
C GLY A 168 7.80 36.81 1.64
N VAL A 169 9.09 36.91 1.93
CA VAL A 169 9.63 36.70 3.26
C VAL A 169 9.27 37.91 4.11
N VAL A 170 8.37 37.75 5.06
CA VAL A 170 8.11 38.78 6.10
C VAL A 170 9.25 38.68 7.11
N ARG A 171 10.21 39.64 7.07
CA ARG A 171 11.15 39.82 8.16
C ARG A 171 10.46 40.54 9.30
N ALA A 172 10.31 39.88 10.43
CA ALA A 172 9.92 40.54 11.67
C ALA A 172 11.07 41.50 12.08
N ALA A 173 10.76 42.78 12.19
CA ALA A 173 11.68 43.77 12.77
C ALA A 173 11.70 43.55 14.29
N ALA A 174 12.88 43.27 14.82
CA ALA A 174 13.14 43.31 16.25
C ALA A 174 13.14 44.81 16.71
N LYS A 175 12.37 45.07 17.73
CA LYS A 175 12.51 46.29 18.58
C LYS A 175 13.24 45.87 19.85
#